data_979dbb8ed9d5658a58087f4b75ac74bc
#
_entry.id   979dbb8ed9d5658a58087f4b75ac74bc
#
_cell.length_a   1.000
_cell.length_b   1.000
_cell.length_c   1.000
_cell.angle_alpha   90.00
_cell.angle_beta   90.00
_cell.angle_gamma   90.00
#
_symmetry.space_group_name_H-M   'P 1'
#
loop_
_entity.id
_entity.type
_entity.pdbx_description
1 polymer ?
#
loop_
_entity_poly.entity_id
_entity_poly.type
_entity_poly.pdbx_seq_one_letter_code
_entity_poly.pdbx_strand_id
1 'polypeptide(L)'
;MENNNSQGLTLTDLVFSLYCYRMGRENVINSKILKNIKVKGKNIEHRIDVYVEFVQMNNLERTIIKTIDSKNVKAKDVWQFDNLLKDLDFFPKGILYFNNKIDEDALKIAKKRNIQVIHFDVIEETIRNVSQTLDLILPDRNVIGDPFWVLMNVKNRTKDNTGDYFGLEDSIPLFTSKKLVLMHYAKGTQILLSLVFLNITYLS
;
A
#
# COMPACT_ATOMS: atom_id res chain seq x y z
N MET A 1 -22.96 28.41 -3.83
CA MET A 1 -22.79 27.38 -2.78
C MET A 1 -22.37 26.13 -3.48
N GLU A 2 -21.07 25.94 -3.63
CA GLU A 2 -20.50 24.73 -4.24
C GLU A 2 -20.46 23.65 -3.16
N ASN A 3 -21.27 22.60 -3.36
CA ASN A 3 -21.20 21.38 -2.58
C ASN A 3 -19.89 20.65 -2.95
N ASN A 4 -18.84 20.88 -2.19
CA ASN A 4 -17.66 20.01 -2.18
C ASN A 4 -18.07 18.68 -1.55
N ASN A 5 -18.65 17.78 -2.37
CA ASN A 5 -18.75 16.38 -2.04
C ASN A 5 -17.34 15.80 -2.08
N SER A 6 -16.67 15.78 -0.94
CA SER A 6 -15.50 14.93 -0.71
C SER A 6 -16.00 13.47 -0.69
N GLN A 7 -16.20 12.87 -1.88
CA GLN A 7 -16.41 11.44 -1.98
C GLN A 7 -15.14 10.77 -1.48
N GLY A 8 -15.23 10.09 -0.34
CA GLY A 8 -14.14 9.28 0.19
C GLY A 8 -13.68 8.24 -0.84
N LEU A 9 -12.43 7.82 -0.76
CA LEU A 9 -11.85 6.79 -1.64
C LEU A 9 -12.67 5.49 -1.52
N THR A 10 -13.07 4.94 -2.66
CA THR A 10 -13.77 3.66 -2.70
C THR A 10 -12.79 2.49 -2.47
N LEU A 11 -13.29 1.32 -2.08
CA LEU A 11 -12.46 0.11 -1.99
C LEU A 11 -11.74 -0.19 -3.33
N THR A 12 -12.40 0.08 -4.46
CA THR A 12 -11.79 -0.06 -5.79
C THR A 12 -10.60 0.88 -5.97
N ASP A 13 -10.70 2.13 -5.51
CA ASP A 13 -9.60 3.11 -5.60
C ASP A 13 -8.42 2.69 -4.74
N LEU A 14 -8.67 2.20 -3.53
CA LEU A 14 -7.64 1.73 -2.61
C LEU A 14 -6.90 0.52 -3.17
N VAL A 15 -7.64 -0.48 -3.66
CA VAL A 15 -7.05 -1.69 -4.27
C VAL A 15 -6.27 -1.34 -5.55
N PHE A 16 -6.80 -0.47 -6.40
CA PHE A 16 -6.09 0.01 -7.57
C PHE A 16 -4.76 0.68 -7.21
N SER A 17 -4.78 1.60 -6.23
CA SER A 17 -3.59 2.30 -5.76
C SER A 17 -2.56 1.34 -5.16
N LEU A 18 -3.02 0.31 -4.41
CA LEU A 18 -2.17 -0.74 -3.86
C LEU A 18 -1.40 -1.48 -4.97
N TYR A 19 -2.09 -1.88 -6.04
CA TYR A 19 -1.43 -2.58 -7.16
C TYR A 19 -0.47 -1.67 -7.93
N CYS A 20 -0.83 -0.41 -8.16
CA CYS A 20 0.08 0.57 -8.77
C CYS A 20 1.36 0.72 -7.94
N TYR A 21 1.23 0.84 -6.62
CA TYR A 21 2.36 0.96 -5.70
C TYR A 21 3.25 -0.30 -5.73
N ARG A 22 2.65 -1.49 -5.60
CA ARG A 22 3.39 -2.77 -5.59
C ARG A 22 4.14 -3.01 -6.88
N MET A 23 3.50 -2.84 -8.04
CA MET A 23 4.14 -3.05 -9.34
C MET A 23 5.26 -2.05 -9.59
N GLY A 24 5.08 -0.79 -9.18
CA GLY A 24 6.14 0.22 -9.27
C GLY A 24 7.33 -0.09 -8.39
N ARG A 25 7.09 -0.58 -7.17
CA ARG A 25 8.16 -0.94 -6.23
C ARG A 25 8.95 -2.18 -6.66
N GLU A 26 8.26 -3.19 -7.18
CA GLU A 26 8.88 -4.43 -7.64
C GLU A 26 9.53 -4.30 -9.03
N ASN A 27 9.54 -3.09 -9.61
CA ASN A 27 10.07 -2.80 -10.93
C ASN A 27 9.55 -3.78 -12.00
N VAL A 28 8.26 -4.14 -11.90
CA VAL A 28 7.63 -5.03 -12.88
C VAL A 28 7.50 -4.30 -14.21
N ILE A 29 8.37 -4.63 -15.14
CA ILE A 29 8.39 -4.04 -16.47
C ILE A 29 7.19 -4.56 -17.29
N ASN A 30 6.62 -3.69 -18.14
CA ASN A 30 5.47 -4.01 -18.97
C ASN A 30 4.21 -4.40 -18.17
N SER A 31 4.02 -3.84 -16.99
CA SER A 31 2.77 -3.97 -16.26
C SER A 31 1.72 -2.98 -16.76
N LYS A 32 0.48 -3.45 -16.84
CA LYS A 32 -0.69 -2.64 -17.18
C LYS A 32 -1.73 -2.81 -16.09
N ILE A 33 -2.08 -1.71 -15.43
CA ILE A 33 -3.09 -1.69 -14.37
C ILE A 33 -4.18 -0.71 -14.79
N LEU A 34 -5.42 -1.19 -14.87
CA LEU A 34 -6.55 -0.40 -15.31
C LEU A 34 -7.70 -0.52 -14.30
N LYS A 35 -8.46 0.56 -14.16
CA LYS A 35 -9.60 0.64 -13.24
C LYS A 35 -10.89 0.94 -14.00
N ASN A 36 -11.99 0.29 -13.58
CA ASN A 36 -13.33 0.52 -14.14
C ASN A 36 -13.41 0.38 -15.67
N ILE A 37 -12.77 -0.64 -16.20
CA ILE A 37 -12.77 -0.89 -17.66
C ILE A 37 -13.90 -1.82 -18.07
N LYS A 38 -14.23 -1.78 -19.36
CA LYS A 38 -15.10 -2.72 -20.00
C LYS A 38 -14.27 -3.71 -20.80
N VAL A 39 -14.56 -4.99 -20.64
CA VAL A 39 -13.88 -6.08 -21.35
C VAL A 39 -14.96 -6.94 -22.04
N LYS A 40 -14.76 -7.20 -23.32
CA LYS A 40 -15.64 -8.08 -24.08
C LYS A 40 -15.39 -9.52 -23.68
N GLY A 41 -16.43 -10.19 -23.22
CA GLY A 41 -16.46 -11.64 -23.04
C GLY A 41 -16.97 -12.36 -24.27
N LYS A 42 -17.15 -13.68 -24.17
CA LYS A 42 -17.72 -14.53 -25.23
C LYS A 42 -19.16 -14.21 -25.51
N ASN A 43 -19.92 -13.94 -24.45
CA ASN A 43 -21.36 -13.73 -24.53
C ASN A 43 -21.76 -12.28 -24.30
N ILE A 44 -21.14 -11.59 -23.36
CA ILE A 44 -21.49 -10.22 -22.97
C ILE A 44 -20.25 -9.36 -22.68
N GLU A 45 -20.46 -8.05 -22.61
CA GLU A 45 -19.44 -7.12 -22.11
C GLU A 45 -19.50 -7.05 -20.58
N HIS A 46 -18.34 -7.17 -19.95
CA HIS A 46 -18.20 -7.12 -18.49
C HIS A 46 -17.54 -5.83 -18.05
N ARG A 47 -18.03 -5.27 -16.95
CA ARG A 47 -17.33 -4.20 -16.23
C ARG A 47 -16.39 -4.80 -15.20
N ILE A 48 -15.11 -4.49 -15.33
CA ILE A 48 -14.03 -4.96 -14.46
C ILE A 48 -13.64 -3.82 -13.51
N ASP A 49 -13.61 -4.11 -12.20
CA ASP A 49 -13.24 -3.10 -11.20
C ASP A 49 -11.75 -2.76 -11.30
N VAL A 50 -10.86 -3.78 -11.24
CA VAL A 50 -9.43 -3.60 -11.49
C VAL A 50 -8.90 -4.74 -12.36
N TYR A 51 -8.17 -4.39 -13.40
CA TYR A 51 -7.48 -5.30 -14.31
C TYR A 51 -5.98 -5.12 -14.15
N VAL A 52 -5.25 -6.22 -13.99
CA VAL A 52 -3.80 -6.24 -13.90
C VAL A 52 -3.23 -7.22 -14.92
N GLU A 53 -2.27 -6.75 -15.70
CA GLU A 53 -1.57 -7.54 -16.69
C GLU A 53 -0.06 -7.26 -16.60
N PHE A 54 0.76 -8.28 -16.62
CA PHE A 54 2.21 -8.17 -16.63
C PHE A 54 2.85 -9.43 -17.21
N VAL A 55 4.10 -9.31 -17.63
CA VAL A 55 4.87 -10.44 -18.15
C VAL A 55 5.78 -10.99 -17.06
N GLN A 56 5.65 -12.27 -16.75
CA GLN A 56 6.52 -12.99 -15.81
C GLN A 56 7.09 -14.24 -16.50
N MET A 57 8.41 -14.39 -16.51
CA MET A 57 9.09 -15.55 -17.14
C MET A 57 8.60 -15.83 -18.58
N ASN A 58 8.43 -14.79 -19.38
CA ASN A 58 7.89 -14.82 -20.74
C ASN A 58 6.40 -15.22 -20.85
N ASN A 59 5.69 -15.38 -19.74
CA ASN A 59 4.27 -15.63 -19.74
C ASN A 59 3.49 -14.35 -19.45
N LEU A 60 2.41 -14.12 -20.19
CA LEU A 60 1.51 -13.00 -19.94
C LEU A 60 0.50 -13.39 -18.86
N GLU A 61 0.69 -12.85 -17.68
CA GLU A 61 -0.19 -13.05 -16.54
C GLU A 61 -1.29 -12.00 -16.52
N ARG A 62 -2.54 -12.43 -16.37
CA ARG A 62 -3.71 -11.56 -16.29
C ARG A 62 -4.50 -11.84 -15.02
N THR A 63 -4.81 -10.79 -14.29
CA THR A 63 -5.60 -10.88 -13.06
C THR A 63 -6.80 -9.95 -13.15
N ILE A 64 -7.97 -10.49 -12.86
CA ILE A 64 -9.21 -9.73 -12.69
C ILE A 64 -9.49 -9.62 -11.20
N ILE A 65 -9.70 -8.40 -10.75
CA ILE A 65 -9.97 -8.12 -9.35
C ILE A 65 -11.38 -7.56 -9.24
N LYS A 66 -12.18 -8.21 -8.40
CA LYS A 66 -13.49 -7.74 -7.98
C LYS A 66 -13.39 -7.14 -6.59
N THR A 67 -13.97 -5.96 -6.41
CA THR A 67 -14.06 -5.30 -5.11
C THR A 67 -15.50 -5.26 -4.63
N ILE A 68 -15.73 -5.64 -3.38
CA ILE A 68 -17.06 -5.65 -2.78
C ILE A 68 -17.04 -4.84 -1.48
N ASP A 69 -17.68 -3.68 -1.53
CA ASP A 69 -17.82 -2.75 -0.41
C ASP A 69 -19.22 -2.85 0.22
N SER A 70 -19.75 -4.04 0.31
CA SER A 70 -21.05 -4.31 0.94
C SER A 70 -20.86 -4.82 2.37
N LYS A 71 -21.93 -4.75 3.19
CA LYS A 71 -21.90 -5.23 4.59
C LYS A 71 -21.51 -6.70 4.71
N ASN A 72 -21.80 -7.52 3.70
CA ASN A 72 -21.49 -8.93 3.72
C ASN A 72 -21.40 -9.49 2.29
N VAL A 73 -20.33 -10.22 2.00
CA VAL A 73 -20.14 -10.93 0.73
C VAL A 73 -20.86 -12.26 0.79
N LYS A 74 -21.76 -12.48 -0.15
CA LYS A 74 -22.61 -13.68 -0.23
C LYS A 74 -22.12 -14.65 -1.31
N ALA A 75 -22.56 -15.89 -1.21
CA ALA A 75 -22.33 -16.92 -2.23
C ALA A 75 -22.68 -16.46 -3.66
N LYS A 76 -23.77 -15.69 -3.81
CA LYS A 76 -24.19 -15.11 -5.09
C LYS A 76 -23.12 -14.23 -5.73
N ASP A 77 -22.43 -13.42 -4.94
CA ASP A 77 -21.42 -12.48 -5.44
C ASP A 77 -20.23 -13.25 -6.02
N VAL A 78 -19.82 -14.33 -5.34
CA VAL A 78 -18.75 -15.21 -5.81
C VAL A 78 -19.17 -15.96 -7.08
N TRP A 79 -20.42 -16.45 -7.17
CA TRP A 79 -20.93 -17.07 -8.38
C TRP A 79 -20.96 -16.10 -9.57
N GLN A 80 -21.38 -14.87 -9.36
CA GLN A 80 -21.39 -13.85 -10.41
C GLN A 80 -19.97 -13.56 -10.91
N PHE A 81 -19.02 -13.51 -10.00
CA PHE A 81 -17.63 -13.30 -10.36
C PHE A 81 -17.03 -14.51 -11.10
N ASP A 82 -17.29 -15.74 -10.65
CA ASP A 82 -16.87 -16.96 -11.36
C ASP A 82 -17.42 -17.01 -12.80
N ASN A 83 -18.69 -16.66 -12.98
CA ASN A 83 -19.31 -16.61 -14.32
C ASN A 83 -18.65 -15.55 -15.21
N LEU A 84 -18.32 -14.38 -14.66
CA LEU A 84 -17.57 -13.36 -15.38
C LEU A 84 -16.20 -13.89 -15.83
N LEU A 85 -15.43 -14.51 -14.93
CA LEU A 85 -14.11 -15.06 -15.27
C LEU A 85 -14.18 -16.11 -16.38
N LYS A 86 -15.22 -16.96 -16.39
CA LYS A 86 -15.42 -17.99 -17.41
C LYS A 86 -15.88 -17.47 -18.76
N ASP A 87 -16.54 -16.32 -18.78
CA ASP A 87 -17.02 -15.70 -20.01
C ASP A 87 -15.88 -14.97 -20.76
N LEU A 88 -14.74 -14.69 -20.12
CA LEU A 88 -13.60 -14.08 -20.79
C LEU A 88 -12.91 -15.07 -21.74
N ASP A 89 -12.37 -14.56 -22.86
CA ASP A 89 -11.67 -15.37 -23.87
C ASP A 89 -10.27 -15.84 -23.43
N PHE A 90 -9.77 -15.30 -22.30
CA PHE A 90 -8.53 -15.68 -21.68
C PHE A 90 -8.83 -16.23 -20.26
N PHE A 91 -7.90 -16.97 -19.69
CA PHE A 91 -8.04 -17.58 -18.36
C PHE A 91 -7.36 -16.70 -17.30
N PRO A 92 -8.05 -15.68 -16.77
CA PRO A 92 -7.45 -14.81 -15.78
C PRO A 92 -7.43 -15.45 -14.40
N LYS A 93 -6.49 -15.01 -13.56
CA LYS A 93 -6.57 -15.22 -12.12
C LYS A 93 -7.67 -14.34 -11.54
N GLY A 94 -8.54 -14.90 -10.74
CA GLY A 94 -9.61 -14.17 -10.04
C GLY A 94 -9.22 -13.83 -8.61
N ILE A 95 -9.33 -12.56 -8.24
CA ILE A 95 -9.13 -12.10 -6.86
C ILE A 95 -10.34 -11.26 -6.44
N LEU A 96 -10.90 -11.57 -5.27
CA LEU A 96 -12.01 -10.83 -4.68
C LEU A 96 -11.53 -10.12 -3.42
N TYR A 97 -11.62 -8.80 -3.41
CA TYR A 97 -11.35 -7.96 -2.24
C TYR A 97 -12.64 -7.53 -1.57
N PHE A 98 -12.67 -7.56 -0.25
CA PHE A 98 -13.78 -7.07 0.56
C PHE A 98 -13.24 -6.42 1.85
N ASN A 99 -14.00 -5.49 2.44
CA ASN A 99 -13.61 -4.75 3.63
C ASN A 99 -14.48 -5.00 4.87
N ASN A 100 -15.53 -5.83 4.77
CA ASN A 100 -16.44 -6.10 5.87
C ASN A 100 -16.45 -7.60 6.22
N LYS A 101 -17.58 -8.27 5.98
CA LYS A 101 -17.77 -9.69 6.30
C LYS A 101 -17.96 -10.53 5.05
N ILE A 102 -17.67 -11.80 5.15
CA ILE A 102 -17.92 -12.80 4.11
C ILE A 102 -18.59 -14.03 4.72
N ASP A 103 -19.61 -14.55 4.03
CA ASP A 103 -20.29 -15.77 4.44
C ASP A 103 -19.39 -17.00 4.24
N GLU A 104 -19.50 -17.99 5.12
CA GLU A 104 -18.73 -19.24 5.02
C GLU A 104 -18.97 -19.97 3.70
N ASP A 105 -20.21 -19.97 3.20
CA ASP A 105 -20.53 -20.60 1.93
C ASP A 105 -19.89 -19.87 0.75
N ALA A 106 -19.79 -18.54 0.81
CA ALA A 106 -19.04 -17.75 -0.16
C ALA A 106 -17.56 -18.14 -0.18
N LEU A 107 -16.94 -18.32 0.99
CA LEU A 107 -15.54 -18.78 1.10
C LEU A 107 -15.35 -20.20 0.53
N LYS A 108 -16.25 -21.14 0.85
CA LYS A 108 -16.21 -22.51 0.32
C LYS A 108 -16.30 -22.52 -1.21
N ILE A 109 -17.21 -21.71 -1.78
CA ILE A 109 -17.38 -21.59 -3.24
C ILE A 109 -16.13 -20.97 -3.87
N ALA A 110 -15.60 -19.87 -3.32
CA ALA A 110 -14.42 -19.23 -3.83
C ALA A 110 -13.23 -20.19 -3.88
N LYS A 111 -12.99 -20.94 -2.79
CA LYS A 111 -11.94 -21.97 -2.74
C LYS A 111 -12.15 -23.04 -3.82
N LYS A 112 -13.37 -23.55 -3.99
CA LYS A 112 -13.70 -24.56 -5.02
C LYS A 112 -13.51 -24.04 -6.44
N ARG A 113 -13.65 -22.73 -6.65
CA ARG A 113 -13.52 -22.04 -7.95
C ARG A 113 -12.14 -21.43 -8.19
N ASN A 114 -11.18 -21.68 -7.30
CA ASN A 114 -9.84 -21.13 -7.37
C ASN A 114 -9.83 -19.58 -7.44
N ILE A 115 -10.79 -18.95 -6.76
CA ILE A 115 -10.86 -17.50 -6.59
C ILE A 115 -10.19 -17.17 -5.27
N GLN A 116 -9.14 -16.34 -5.34
CA GLN A 116 -8.49 -15.84 -4.14
C GLN A 116 -9.37 -14.79 -3.47
N VAL A 117 -9.56 -14.90 -2.16
CA VAL A 117 -10.38 -13.96 -1.37
C VAL A 117 -9.47 -13.26 -0.37
N ILE A 118 -9.52 -11.93 -0.36
CA ILE A 118 -8.64 -11.10 0.46
C ILE A 118 -9.50 -10.07 1.22
N HIS A 119 -9.41 -10.09 2.55
CA HIS A 119 -9.93 -9.00 3.37
C HIS A 119 -9.00 -7.79 3.24
N PHE A 120 -9.57 -6.63 2.91
CA PHE A 120 -8.83 -5.40 2.78
C PHE A 120 -9.01 -4.57 4.05
N ASP A 121 -7.98 -4.50 4.85
CA ASP A 121 -7.88 -3.60 5.99
C ASP A 121 -6.92 -2.45 5.64
N VAL A 122 -7.44 -1.22 5.62
CA VAL A 122 -6.65 -0.02 5.27
C VAL A 122 -5.49 0.17 6.23
N ILE A 123 -5.73 -0.05 7.52
CA ILE A 123 -4.71 0.17 8.56
C ILE A 123 -3.61 -0.89 8.43
N GLU A 124 -4.00 -2.17 8.35
CA GLU A 124 -3.04 -3.28 8.20
C GLU A 124 -2.20 -3.13 6.93
N GLU A 125 -2.84 -2.79 5.80
CA GLU A 125 -2.15 -2.61 4.53
C GLU A 125 -1.20 -1.39 4.55
N THR A 126 -1.60 -0.30 5.21
CA THR A 126 -0.74 0.87 5.41
C THR A 126 0.47 0.51 6.27
N ILE A 127 0.27 -0.17 7.39
CA ILE A 127 1.36 -0.63 8.26
C ILE A 127 2.31 -1.54 7.49
N ARG A 128 1.77 -2.50 6.72
CA ARG A 128 2.58 -3.42 5.91
C ARG A 128 3.43 -2.68 4.87
N ASN A 129 2.86 -1.71 4.18
CA ASN A 129 3.58 -0.91 3.18
C ASN A 129 4.67 -0.06 3.81
N VAL A 130 4.39 0.59 4.94
CA VAL A 130 5.37 1.37 5.70
C VAL A 130 6.50 0.47 6.20
N SER A 131 6.19 -0.67 6.83
CA SER A 131 7.18 -1.63 7.33
C SER A 131 8.09 -2.13 6.20
N GLN A 132 7.53 -2.52 5.06
CA GLN A 132 8.32 -2.96 3.92
C GLN A 132 9.19 -1.85 3.31
N THR A 133 8.75 -0.60 3.39
CA THR A 133 9.56 0.55 2.96
C THR A 133 10.70 0.79 3.93
N LEU A 134 10.46 0.66 5.23
CA LEU A 134 11.49 0.75 6.26
C LEU A 134 12.51 -0.37 6.14
N ASP A 135 12.09 -1.61 5.90
CA ASP A 135 12.98 -2.75 5.67
C ASP A 135 13.93 -2.54 4.47
N LEU A 136 13.51 -1.78 3.46
CA LEU A 136 14.36 -1.41 2.32
C LEU A 136 15.35 -0.29 2.63
N ILE A 137 15.04 0.57 3.60
CA ILE A 137 15.86 1.73 3.99
C ILE A 137 16.80 1.37 5.14
N LEU A 138 16.36 0.50 6.04
CA LEU A 138 17.17 0.04 7.16
C LEU A 138 18.30 -0.86 6.66
N PRO A 139 19.54 -0.60 7.09
CA PRO A 139 20.65 -1.51 6.78
C PRO A 139 20.43 -2.86 7.44
N ASP A 140 21.08 -3.89 6.87
CA ASP A 140 21.10 -5.23 7.45
C ASP A 140 21.52 -5.16 8.93
N ARG A 141 20.94 -6.05 9.78
CA ARG A 141 21.24 -6.16 11.22
C ARG A 141 22.73 -6.32 11.54
N ASN A 142 23.54 -6.72 10.57
CA ASN A 142 24.99 -6.87 10.71
C ASN A 142 25.75 -5.58 10.45
N VAL A 143 25.11 -4.51 10.02
CA VAL A 143 25.77 -3.21 9.80
C VAL A 143 25.98 -2.54 11.14
N ILE A 144 27.23 -2.41 11.53
CA ILE A 144 27.65 -1.66 12.72
C ILE A 144 27.72 -0.18 12.33
N GLY A 145 26.82 0.64 12.85
CA GLY A 145 26.77 2.08 12.62
C GLY A 145 25.37 2.65 12.82
N ASP A 146 25.29 3.95 13.03
CA ASP A 146 24.02 4.65 13.21
C ASP A 146 23.48 5.09 11.85
N PRO A 147 22.44 4.44 11.32
CA PRO A 147 21.99 4.70 9.96
C PRO A 147 21.23 6.01 9.81
N PHE A 148 20.76 6.60 10.91
CA PHE A 148 19.90 7.78 10.84
C PHE A 148 20.29 8.88 11.84
N TRP A 149 20.08 10.12 11.38
CA TRP A 149 20.18 11.32 12.17
C TRP A 149 18.78 11.89 12.42
N VAL A 150 18.51 12.31 13.64
CA VAL A 150 17.31 13.05 14.02
C VAL A 150 17.68 14.38 14.64
N LEU A 151 16.76 15.31 14.57
CA LEU A 151 16.87 16.58 15.27
C LEU A 151 16.11 16.49 16.60
N MET A 152 16.74 17.01 17.66
CA MET A 152 16.09 17.15 18.96
C MET A 152 16.11 18.61 19.40
N ASN A 153 15.09 19.01 20.16
CA ASN A 153 15.05 20.33 20.76
C ASN A 153 16.11 20.44 21.87
N VAL A 154 16.69 21.62 22.03
CA VAL A 154 17.65 21.90 23.11
C VAL A 154 17.05 22.80 24.17
N LYS A 155 17.52 22.62 25.42
CA LYS A 155 17.08 23.44 26.57
C LYS A 155 17.71 24.83 26.47
N ASN A 156 16.88 25.89 26.46
CA ASN A 156 17.23 27.27 26.72
C ASN A 156 18.68 27.69 26.35
N ARG A 157 19.07 27.54 25.10
CA ARG A 157 20.40 27.90 24.57
C ARG A 157 21.58 27.08 25.12
N THR A 158 21.32 25.96 25.76
CA THR A 158 22.36 25.00 26.15
C THR A 158 22.62 24.00 25.00
N LYS A 159 23.60 23.11 25.18
CA LYS A 159 23.81 21.97 24.28
C LYS A 159 23.02 20.72 24.70
N ASP A 160 22.29 20.82 25.81
CA ASP A 160 21.54 19.70 26.36
C ASP A 160 20.21 19.56 25.65
N ASN A 161 19.89 18.37 25.19
CA ASN A 161 18.59 18.11 24.55
C ASN A 161 17.45 18.04 25.58
N THR A 162 16.22 18.31 25.12
CA THR A 162 15.03 18.24 25.97
C THR A 162 14.51 16.81 26.14
N GLY A 163 14.94 15.87 25.30
CA GLY A 163 14.31 14.57 25.12
C GLY A 163 13.23 14.56 24.03
N ASP A 164 12.82 15.75 23.54
CA ASP A 164 11.76 15.86 22.53
C ASP A 164 12.37 15.90 21.14
N TYR A 165 11.84 15.10 20.24
CA TYR A 165 12.25 15.13 18.83
C TYR A 165 11.65 16.34 18.12
N PHE A 166 12.42 16.93 17.22
CA PHE A 166 11.88 17.89 16.29
C PHE A 166 11.06 17.17 15.24
N GLY A 167 9.75 17.38 15.26
CA GLY A 167 8.77 16.73 14.37
C GLY A 167 8.02 17.74 13.51
N LEU A 168 7.49 17.27 12.41
CA LEU A 168 6.40 17.90 11.69
C LEU A 168 5.12 17.23 12.22
N GLU A 169 4.05 17.95 12.45
CA GLU A 169 2.79 17.56 13.15
C GLU A 169 2.58 16.06 13.45
N ASP A 170 2.85 15.15 12.50
CA ASP A 170 2.63 13.71 12.62
C ASP A 170 3.86 12.85 12.27
N SER A 171 5.07 13.44 12.16
CA SER A 171 6.25 12.69 11.72
C SER A 171 7.56 13.23 12.29
N ILE A 172 8.50 12.32 12.55
CA ILE A 172 9.86 12.65 12.92
C ILE A 172 10.75 12.44 11.69
N PRO A 173 11.38 13.49 11.14
CA PRO A 173 12.23 13.33 9.96
C PRO A 173 13.52 12.59 10.31
N LEU A 174 13.80 11.53 9.54
CA LEU A 174 15.02 10.74 9.62
C LEU A 174 15.95 11.09 8.45
N PHE A 175 17.21 11.36 8.76
CA PHE A 175 18.20 11.74 7.76
C PHE A 175 19.33 10.71 7.68
N THR A 176 19.69 10.32 6.48
CA THR A 176 20.75 9.33 6.23
C THR A 176 22.16 9.92 6.35
N SER A 177 22.32 11.22 6.53
CA SER A 177 23.61 11.85 6.79
C SER A 177 23.47 13.19 7.52
N LYS A 178 24.47 13.51 8.35
CA LYS A 178 24.60 14.80 9.02
C LYS A 178 24.57 15.98 8.04
N LYS A 179 25.14 15.81 6.86
CA LYS A 179 25.17 16.85 5.82
C LYS A 179 23.77 17.19 5.33
N LEU A 180 22.89 16.23 5.14
CA LEU A 180 21.51 16.44 4.73
C LEU A 180 20.72 17.23 5.78
N VAL A 181 20.94 16.94 7.06
CA VAL A 181 20.34 17.71 8.15
C VAL A 181 20.74 19.18 8.08
N LEU A 182 22.05 19.45 7.98
CA LEU A 182 22.55 20.81 7.91
C LEU A 182 22.07 21.57 6.68
N MET A 183 21.94 20.91 5.52
CA MET A 183 21.43 21.54 4.31
C MET A 183 19.93 21.89 4.39
N HIS A 184 19.16 21.09 5.10
CA HIS A 184 17.72 21.31 5.19
C HIS A 184 17.36 22.43 6.18
N TYR A 185 18.11 22.57 7.25
CA TYR A 185 17.79 23.50 8.35
C TYR A 185 18.67 24.76 8.39
N ALA A 186 19.76 24.80 7.66
CA ALA A 186 20.62 26.01 7.61
C ALA A 186 20.00 27.20 6.87
N LYS A 187 18.85 27.02 6.21
CA LYS A 187 18.23 28.05 5.36
C LYS A 187 17.11 28.87 6.01
N GLY A 188 16.75 28.66 7.27
CA GLY A 188 15.56 29.39 7.68
C GLY A 188 15.23 29.69 9.12
N THR A 189 15.87 29.15 10.14
CA THR A 189 15.48 29.46 11.52
C THR A 189 16.63 29.28 12.49
N GLN A 190 16.89 30.31 13.33
CA GLN A 190 17.76 30.19 14.51
C GLN A 190 17.09 29.32 15.58
N ILE A 191 16.81 28.08 15.26
CA ILE A 191 16.41 27.08 16.25
C ILE A 191 17.69 26.33 16.61
N LEU A 192 18.11 26.47 17.86
CA LEU A 192 19.19 25.69 18.44
C LEU A 192 18.71 24.24 18.56
N LEU A 193 19.07 23.44 17.57
CA LEU A 193 18.74 22.01 17.54
C LEU A 193 20.01 21.21 17.78
N SER A 194 19.92 20.22 18.64
CA SER A 194 20.96 19.23 18.85
C SER A 194 20.79 18.09 17.86
N LEU A 195 21.86 17.69 17.20
CA LEU A 195 21.89 16.48 16.40
C LEU A 195 22.12 15.28 17.31
N VAL A 196 21.17 14.37 17.33
CA VAL A 196 21.26 13.13 18.09
C VAL A 196 21.26 11.95 17.14
N PHE A 197 22.17 11.01 17.36
CA PHE A 197 22.14 9.69 16.73
C PHE A 197 21.02 8.87 17.35
N LEU A 198 20.15 8.34 16.54
CA LEU A 198 19.20 7.32 16.94
C LEU A 198 19.86 5.95 16.72
N ASN A 199 20.37 5.38 17.80
CA ASN A 199 20.72 3.98 17.81
C ASN A 199 19.39 3.20 17.95
N ILE A 200 18.82 2.78 16.82
CA ILE A 200 17.65 1.89 16.86
C ILE A 200 18.17 0.52 17.23
N THR A 201 18.39 0.30 18.53
CA THR A 201 18.52 -1.02 19.08
C THR A 201 17.14 -1.65 18.97
N TYR A 202 16.98 -2.62 18.10
CA TYR A 202 15.78 -3.45 18.06
C TYR A 202 15.61 -4.07 19.45
N LEU A 203 14.58 -3.62 20.17
CA LEU A 203 14.08 -4.35 21.33
C LEU A 203 13.52 -5.66 20.79
N SER A 204 14.26 -6.73 21.05
CA SER A 204 13.87 -8.13 20.83
C SER A 204 12.70 -8.52 21.71
#